data_7adab65d4e6173e189e093730a634c66
#
_entry.id   7adab65d4e6173e189e093730a634c66
#
_cell.length_a   1.000
_cell.length_b   1.000
_cell.length_c   1.000
_cell.angle_alpha   90.00
_cell.angle_beta   90.00
_cell.angle_gamma   90.00
#
_symmetry.space_group_name_H-M   'P 1'
#
loop_
_entity.id
_entity.type
_entity.pdbx_description
1 polymer ?
#
loop_
_entity_poly.entity_id
_entity_poly.type
_entity_poly.pdbx_seq_one_letter_code
_entity_poly.pdbx_strand_id
1 'polypeptide(L)'
;MNREEYRNFIKKTESLVKPQDVTAISFLSSFSKSLPKKMQHKFTQSGKKRIPYMGFVVDPYSVFLSFKIKNTSAAQEMLPDGYELAEASLFKNDAKFPMAIASVFTARTSGFIGMRLEFYIIARNKETGLLSWIICDYETNTNSYDPKNGFCGYTCDPAVYTTTYFGEILVDIKNRTNNKEFIVSVDLEKFDSRELDESLWIEGNFIVDYGGELKNDFSEPFSLLFDPDMVKEAVSIPLEHVSIKSNSYLGNIIDPVKPVNAVIFPYSQHFIIKQDLQKYAVKNQKDLDLQLKSFLSRTGFKTMSGDDIKKPIYRMVLISYLVLISIIVFLLVLLFL
;
A
#
# COMPACT_ATOMS: atom_id res chain seq x y z
N MET A 1 -20.93 -2.17 10.65
CA MET A 1 -20.78 -1.80 12.09
C MET A 1 -21.75 -0.68 12.47
N ASN A 2 -22.14 -0.57 13.76
CA ASN A 2 -22.85 0.64 14.20
C ASN A 2 -21.87 1.82 14.36
N ARG A 3 -22.40 3.05 14.50
CA ARG A 3 -21.60 4.28 14.54
C ARG A 3 -20.57 4.33 15.69
N GLU A 4 -20.87 3.73 16.83
CA GLU A 4 -19.97 3.70 17.98
C GLU A 4 -18.84 2.67 17.78
N GLU A 5 -19.17 1.50 17.28
CA GLU A 5 -18.20 0.48 16.91
C GLU A 5 -17.23 1.00 15.83
N TYR A 6 -17.76 1.72 14.84
CA TYR A 6 -16.95 2.34 13.80
C TYR A 6 -15.98 3.39 14.36
N ARG A 7 -16.45 4.27 15.24
CA ARG A 7 -15.57 5.24 15.92
C ARG A 7 -14.47 4.54 16.74
N ASN A 8 -14.80 3.44 17.39
CA ASN A 8 -13.81 2.65 18.14
C ASN A 8 -12.79 1.98 17.20
N PHE A 9 -13.24 1.47 16.06
CA PHE A 9 -12.39 0.92 15.03
C PHE A 9 -11.39 1.97 14.51
N ILE A 10 -11.86 3.18 14.17
CA ILE A 10 -10.99 4.30 13.76
C ILE A 10 -9.96 4.62 14.83
N LYS A 11 -10.37 4.82 16.08
CA LYS A 11 -9.45 5.13 17.19
C LYS A 11 -8.37 4.05 17.36
N LYS A 12 -8.75 2.79 17.24
CA LYS A 12 -7.81 1.67 17.32
C LYS A 12 -6.86 1.64 16.12
N THR A 13 -7.36 1.87 14.92
CA THR A 13 -6.53 1.93 13.70
C THR A 13 -5.53 3.07 13.77
N GLU A 14 -5.98 4.28 14.12
CA GLU A 14 -5.12 5.45 14.30
C GLU A 14 -4.05 5.22 15.38
N SER A 15 -4.37 4.46 16.43
CA SER A 15 -3.39 4.13 17.47
C SER A 15 -2.24 3.22 16.99
N LEU A 16 -2.44 2.53 15.87
CA LEU A 16 -1.41 1.71 15.22
C LEU A 16 -0.49 2.54 14.31
N VAL A 17 -0.92 3.74 13.91
CA VAL A 17 -0.17 4.63 13.00
C VAL A 17 0.48 5.74 13.84
N LYS A 18 1.78 5.58 14.14
CA LYS A 18 2.51 6.54 14.97
C LYS A 18 3.59 7.25 14.15
N PRO A 19 3.51 8.57 13.95
CA PRO A 19 4.51 9.34 13.20
C PRO A 19 5.94 9.17 13.73
N GLN A 20 6.09 8.99 15.04
CA GLN A 20 7.38 8.78 15.70
C GLN A 20 8.04 7.46 15.25
N ASP A 21 7.23 6.41 15.04
CA ASP A 21 7.71 5.11 14.59
C ASP A 21 8.20 5.18 13.15
N VAL A 22 7.52 5.97 12.29
CA VAL A 22 7.94 6.20 10.91
C VAL A 22 9.34 6.83 10.84
N THR A 23 9.61 7.85 11.65
CA THR A 23 10.95 8.47 11.73
C THR A 23 12.01 7.46 12.15
N ALA A 24 11.72 6.63 13.14
CA ALA A 24 12.64 5.61 13.63
C ALA A 24 12.88 4.52 12.57
N ILE A 25 11.84 4.10 11.84
CA ILE A 25 11.95 3.12 10.75
C ILE A 25 12.72 3.69 9.57
N SER A 26 12.50 4.96 9.19
CA SER A 26 13.27 5.64 8.16
C SER A 26 14.76 5.69 8.48
N PHE A 27 15.10 6.02 9.72
CA PHE A 27 16.48 5.98 10.19
C PHE A 27 17.07 4.57 10.14
N LEU A 28 16.34 3.58 10.64
CA LEU A 28 16.76 2.18 10.63
C LEU A 28 16.91 1.66 9.20
N SER A 29 16.01 2.02 8.28
CA SER A 29 16.08 1.60 6.88
C SER A 29 17.33 2.15 6.20
N SER A 30 17.66 3.42 6.43
CA SER A 30 18.87 4.05 5.89
C SER A 30 20.14 3.35 6.38
N PHE A 31 20.22 3.01 7.65
CA PHE A 31 21.31 2.24 8.22
C PHE A 31 21.33 0.79 7.69
N SER A 32 20.16 0.15 7.61
CA SER A 32 20.04 -1.26 7.24
C SER A 32 20.34 -1.53 5.78
N LYS A 33 20.25 -0.52 4.89
CA LYS A 33 20.66 -0.66 3.48
C LYS A 33 22.11 -1.13 3.32
N SER A 34 22.99 -0.79 4.27
CA SER A 34 24.38 -1.25 4.31
C SER A 34 24.55 -2.69 4.82
N LEU A 35 23.51 -3.27 5.42
CA LEU A 35 23.56 -4.62 5.95
C LEU A 35 23.25 -5.66 4.86
N PRO A 36 23.77 -6.90 4.99
CA PRO A 36 23.40 -8.00 4.10
C PRO A 36 21.88 -8.23 4.10
N LYS A 37 21.28 -8.48 2.93
CA LYS A 37 19.84 -8.71 2.75
C LYS A 37 19.26 -9.76 3.71
N LYS A 38 20.02 -10.81 3.99
CA LYS A 38 19.65 -11.86 4.97
C LYS A 38 19.40 -11.30 6.38
N MET A 39 20.17 -10.30 6.80
CA MET A 39 19.98 -9.63 8.08
C MET A 39 18.78 -8.70 8.06
N GLN A 40 18.62 -7.92 6.98
CA GLN A 40 17.44 -7.08 6.77
C GLN A 40 16.16 -7.89 6.85
N HIS A 41 16.10 -9.03 6.17
CA HIS A 41 14.97 -9.97 6.22
C HIS A 41 14.70 -10.49 7.65
N LYS A 42 15.75 -10.87 8.38
CA LYS A 42 15.59 -11.33 9.76
C LYS A 42 15.02 -10.25 10.69
N PHE A 43 15.39 -8.99 10.51
CA PHE A 43 14.84 -7.86 11.29
C PHE A 43 13.35 -7.64 10.98
N THR A 44 12.97 -7.63 9.71
CA THR A 44 11.57 -7.43 9.30
C THR A 44 10.67 -8.58 9.74
N GLN A 45 11.11 -9.82 9.65
CA GLN A 45 10.37 -10.98 10.15
C GLN A 45 10.22 -10.98 11.68
N SER A 46 11.24 -10.52 12.41
CA SER A 46 11.14 -10.33 13.86
C SER A 46 10.11 -9.26 14.23
N GLY A 47 10.01 -8.20 13.44
CA GLY A 47 8.99 -7.16 13.60
C GLY A 47 7.57 -7.71 13.40
N LYS A 48 7.34 -8.43 12.30
CA LYS A 48 6.04 -9.05 11.98
C LYS A 48 5.50 -9.97 13.10
N LYS A 49 6.38 -10.73 13.76
CA LYS A 49 5.98 -11.61 14.88
C LYS A 49 5.55 -10.85 16.13
N ARG A 50 6.04 -9.63 16.33
CA ARG A 50 5.74 -8.82 17.52
C ARG A 50 4.48 -7.98 17.36
N ILE A 51 4.16 -7.58 16.13
CA ILE A 51 3.05 -6.68 15.81
C ILE A 51 2.21 -7.36 14.73
N PRO A 52 1.17 -8.12 15.14
CA PRO A 52 0.35 -8.89 14.21
C PRO A 52 -0.60 -8.02 13.37
N TYR A 53 -0.75 -6.74 13.70
CA TYR A 53 -1.64 -5.81 13.01
C TYR A 53 -0.89 -4.55 12.59
N MET A 54 -1.10 -4.14 11.35
CA MET A 54 -0.62 -2.87 10.84
C MET A 54 -1.84 -2.01 10.45
N GLY A 55 -1.95 -0.82 11.03
CA GLY A 55 -2.89 0.19 10.57
C GLY A 55 -2.43 0.71 9.21
N PHE A 56 -3.39 0.83 8.29
CA PHE A 56 -3.21 1.43 6.98
C PHE A 56 -4.32 2.46 6.78
N VAL A 57 -3.97 3.72 6.87
CA VAL A 57 -4.91 4.84 6.72
C VAL A 57 -4.61 5.54 5.42
N VAL A 58 -5.60 5.63 4.56
CA VAL A 58 -5.55 6.42 3.32
C VAL A 58 -6.15 7.78 3.61
N ASP A 59 -5.42 8.85 3.32
CA ASP A 59 -5.89 10.22 3.53
C ASP A 59 -7.00 10.60 2.52
N PRO A 60 -7.81 11.64 2.80
CA PRO A 60 -8.89 12.07 1.91
C PRO A 60 -8.43 12.40 0.49
N TYR A 61 -9.38 12.30 -0.42
CA TYR A 61 -9.23 12.57 -1.85
C TYR A 61 -8.40 11.55 -2.62
N SER A 62 -8.31 10.29 -2.14
CA SER A 62 -7.74 9.22 -2.97
C SER A 62 -8.46 9.11 -4.32
N VAL A 63 -7.69 8.99 -5.39
CA VAL A 63 -8.18 8.98 -6.78
C VAL A 63 -7.98 7.61 -7.38
N PHE A 64 -9.02 7.08 -8.05
CA PHE A 64 -8.97 5.83 -8.79
C PHE A 64 -9.46 6.08 -10.23
N LEU A 65 -8.61 5.80 -11.21
CA LEU A 65 -8.93 5.89 -12.63
C LEU A 65 -8.96 4.49 -13.23
N SER A 66 -10.08 4.06 -13.79
CA SER A 66 -10.15 2.76 -14.47
C SER A 66 -9.92 2.92 -15.97
N PHE A 67 -9.27 1.91 -16.56
CA PHE A 67 -8.94 1.81 -17.98
C PHE A 67 -9.39 0.46 -18.50
N LYS A 68 -9.96 0.45 -19.70
CA LYS A 68 -10.29 -0.81 -20.37
C LYS A 68 -9.01 -1.48 -20.88
N ILE A 69 -8.83 -2.75 -20.55
CA ILE A 69 -7.75 -3.57 -21.07
C ILE A 69 -8.03 -3.88 -22.55
N LYS A 70 -7.09 -3.54 -23.42
CA LYS A 70 -7.14 -3.80 -24.87
C LYS A 70 -6.38 -5.07 -25.23
N ASN A 71 -5.27 -5.33 -24.57
CA ASN A 71 -4.45 -6.52 -24.76
C ASN A 71 -4.60 -7.48 -23.58
N THR A 72 -5.59 -8.35 -23.67
CA THR A 72 -5.93 -9.31 -22.62
C THR A 72 -4.84 -10.37 -22.42
N SER A 73 -4.13 -10.77 -23.47
CA SER A 73 -3.03 -11.73 -23.37
C SER A 73 -1.87 -11.17 -22.56
N ALA A 74 -1.42 -9.95 -22.86
CA ALA A 74 -0.37 -9.29 -22.10
C ALA A 74 -0.80 -9.03 -20.65
N ALA A 75 -2.06 -8.68 -20.40
CA ALA A 75 -2.57 -8.53 -19.04
C ALA A 75 -2.58 -9.85 -18.26
N GLN A 76 -2.98 -10.96 -18.91
CA GLN A 76 -2.96 -12.29 -18.27
C GLN A 76 -1.54 -12.73 -17.91
N GLU A 77 -0.54 -12.43 -18.73
CA GLU A 77 0.87 -12.75 -18.45
C GLU A 77 1.42 -12.01 -17.21
N MET A 78 0.85 -10.87 -16.87
CA MET A 78 1.22 -10.12 -15.67
C MET A 78 0.64 -10.71 -14.38
N LEU A 79 -0.39 -11.55 -14.47
CA LEU A 79 -1.01 -12.11 -13.27
C LEU A 79 -0.13 -13.20 -12.65
N PRO A 80 -0.15 -13.34 -11.31
CA PRO A 80 0.50 -14.46 -10.65
C PRO A 80 -0.25 -15.78 -10.93
N ASP A 81 0.40 -16.91 -10.67
CA ASP A 81 -0.22 -18.22 -10.78
C ASP A 81 -1.46 -18.32 -9.87
N GLY A 82 -2.50 -19.00 -10.36
CA GLY A 82 -3.76 -19.12 -9.64
C GLY A 82 -4.77 -18.01 -9.89
N TYR A 83 -4.46 -17.05 -10.76
CA TYR A 83 -5.37 -15.98 -11.16
C TYR A 83 -5.70 -16.03 -12.66
N GLU A 84 -6.85 -15.50 -13.01
CA GLU A 84 -7.28 -15.26 -14.37
C GLU A 84 -7.85 -13.86 -14.52
N LEU A 85 -7.68 -13.25 -15.70
CA LEU A 85 -8.22 -11.93 -15.99
C LEU A 85 -9.74 -11.95 -15.82
N ALA A 86 -10.27 -10.95 -15.11
CA ALA A 86 -11.70 -10.87 -14.80
C ALA A 86 -12.32 -9.60 -15.34
N GLU A 87 -13.60 -9.68 -15.64
CA GLU A 87 -14.43 -8.52 -15.90
C GLU A 87 -15.00 -7.97 -14.59
N ALA A 88 -14.93 -6.64 -14.42
CA ALA A 88 -15.45 -5.94 -13.26
C ALA A 88 -15.99 -4.56 -13.66
N SER A 89 -16.71 -3.92 -12.76
CA SER A 89 -17.14 -2.53 -12.85
C SER A 89 -16.78 -1.78 -11.57
N LEU A 90 -16.50 -0.48 -11.64
CA LEU A 90 -16.30 0.34 -10.43
C LEU A 90 -17.63 0.60 -9.72
N PHE A 91 -18.69 0.84 -10.47
CA PHE A 91 -19.99 1.18 -9.94
C PHE A 91 -20.99 0.05 -10.16
N LYS A 92 -21.91 -0.06 -9.24
CA LYS A 92 -23.05 -0.97 -9.32
C LYS A 92 -23.87 -0.73 -10.58
N ASN A 93 -24.27 -1.79 -11.25
CA ASN A 93 -25.04 -1.77 -12.48
C ASN A 93 -24.33 -1.23 -13.73
N ASP A 94 -23.07 -0.84 -13.68
CA ASP A 94 -22.29 -0.51 -14.86
C ASP A 94 -21.89 -1.78 -15.63
N ALA A 95 -21.62 -1.62 -16.93
CA ALA A 95 -21.12 -2.71 -17.77
C ALA A 95 -19.76 -3.18 -17.24
N LYS A 96 -19.61 -4.49 -17.11
CA LYS A 96 -18.35 -5.13 -16.71
C LYS A 96 -17.44 -5.30 -17.92
N PHE A 97 -16.15 -5.10 -17.69
CA PHE A 97 -15.11 -5.31 -18.70
C PHE A 97 -13.78 -5.62 -18.02
N PRO A 98 -12.82 -6.25 -18.73
CA PRO A 98 -11.46 -6.41 -18.22
C PRO A 98 -10.83 -5.04 -18.00
N MET A 99 -10.39 -4.73 -16.75
CA MET A 99 -9.90 -3.42 -16.40
C MET A 99 -8.56 -3.43 -15.67
N ALA A 100 -7.80 -2.37 -15.94
CA ALA A 100 -6.71 -1.92 -15.08
C ALA A 100 -7.15 -0.65 -14.33
N ILE A 101 -6.60 -0.43 -13.15
CA ILE A 101 -6.90 0.73 -12.32
C ILE A 101 -5.58 1.39 -11.91
N ALA A 102 -5.48 2.71 -12.12
CA ALA A 102 -4.47 3.54 -11.50
C ALA A 102 -5.06 4.16 -10.24
N SER A 103 -4.42 4.01 -9.09
CA SER A 103 -4.81 4.70 -7.86
C SER A 103 -3.70 5.60 -7.34
N VAL A 104 -4.06 6.81 -6.91
CA VAL A 104 -3.15 7.75 -6.26
C VAL A 104 -3.72 8.12 -4.91
N PHE A 105 -2.91 7.97 -3.87
CA PHE A 105 -3.32 8.26 -2.51
C PHE A 105 -2.13 8.57 -1.61
N THR A 106 -2.37 9.32 -0.54
CA THR A 106 -1.44 9.41 0.58
C THR A 106 -1.80 8.38 1.62
N ALA A 107 -0.84 7.59 2.07
CA ALA A 107 -1.05 6.57 3.07
C ALA A 107 -0.19 6.81 4.31
N ARG A 108 -0.73 6.43 5.46
CA ARG A 108 -0.06 6.41 6.76
C ARG A 108 -0.12 5.01 7.34
N THR A 109 1.03 4.49 7.69
CA THR A 109 1.16 3.21 8.39
C THR A 109 2.14 3.36 9.55
N SER A 110 2.38 2.32 10.32
CA SER A 110 3.47 2.32 11.31
C SER A 110 4.87 2.34 10.67
N GLY A 111 4.97 2.04 9.38
CA GLY A 111 6.24 1.92 8.65
C GLY A 111 6.56 3.09 7.72
N PHE A 112 5.57 3.81 7.25
CA PHE A 112 5.75 4.91 6.31
C PHE A 112 4.60 5.91 6.33
N ILE A 113 4.88 7.14 5.88
CA ILE A 113 3.89 8.17 5.56
C ILE A 113 4.29 8.77 4.22
N GLY A 114 3.36 8.81 3.26
CA GLY A 114 3.59 9.47 1.98
C GLY A 114 2.69 8.97 0.86
N MET A 115 2.98 9.47 -0.33
CA MET A 115 2.22 9.20 -1.53
C MET A 115 2.55 7.81 -2.10
N ARG A 116 1.51 7.16 -2.62
CA ARG A 116 1.60 5.98 -3.48
C ARG A 116 0.78 6.18 -4.74
N LEU A 117 1.36 5.77 -5.84
CA LEU A 117 0.67 5.50 -7.11
C LEU A 117 0.77 3.99 -7.32
N GLU A 118 -0.36 3.33 -7.50
CA GLU A 118 -0.40 1.89 -7.73
C GLU A 118 -1.22 1.57 -8.98
N PHE A 119 -0.74 0.63 -9.77
CA PHE A 119 -1.42 0.12 -10.96
C PHE A 119 -1.86 -1.31 -10.72
N TYR A 120 -3.15 -1.55 -10.87
CA TYR A 120 -3.76 -2.85 -10.65
C TYR A 120 -4.32 -3.42 -11.94
N ILE A 121 -4.29 -4.74 -12.04
CA ILE A 121 -5.15 -5.52 -12.93
C ILE A 121 -6.16 -6.25 -12.05
N ILE A 122 -7.45 -6.19 -12.43
CA ILE A 122 -8.49 -6.91 -11.71
C ILE A 122 -8.55 -8.33 -12.24
N ALA A 123 -8.42 -9.28 -11.34
CA ALA A 123 -8.36 -10.70 -11.64
C ALA A 123 -9.30 -11.49 -10.75
N ARG A 124 -9.59 -12.73 -11.13
CA ARG A 124 -10.33 -13.70 -10.32
C ARG A 124 -9.34 -14.70 -9.73
N ASN A 125 -9.37 -14.87 -8.43
CA ASN A 125 -8.64 -15.93 -7.76
C ASN A 125 -9.34 -17.27 -8.00
N LYS A 126 -8.65 -18.24 -8.62
CA LYS A 126 -9.22 -19.55 -9.00
C LYS A 126 -9.57 -20.43 -7.81
N GLU A 127 -8.92 -20.22 -6.66
CA GLU A 127 -9.17 -21.00 -5.44
C GLU A 127 -10.45 -20.53 -4.74
N THR A 128 -10.66 -19.20 -4.66
CA THR A 128 -11.79 -18.62 -3.91
C THR A 128 -12.96 -18.22 -4.80
N GLY A 129 -12.73 -18.04 -6.12
CA GLY A 129 -13.71 -17.50 -7.06
C GLY A 129 -13.95 -15.99 -6.95
N LEU A 130 -13.31 -15.31 -5.98
CA LEU A 130 -13.48 -13.87 -5.72
C LEU A 130 -12.62 -13.03 -6.65
N LEU A 131 -13.04 -11.79 -6.87
CA LEU A 131 -12.19 -10.78 -7.48
C LEU A 131 -11.01 -10.46 -6.57
N SER A 132 -9.93 -9.98 -7.16
CA SER A 132 -8.69 -9.60 -6.47
C SER A 132 -8.05 -8.41 -7.17
N TRP A 133 -7.45 -7.53 -6.39
CA TRP A 133 -6.63 -6.44 -6.87
C TRP A 133 -5.19 -6.93 -7.00
N ILE A 134 -4.67 -7.00 -8.23
CA ILE A 134 -3.29 -7.43 -8.49
C ILE A 134 -2.42 -6.21 -8.76
N ILE A 135 -1.55 -5.85 -7.84
CA ILE A 135 -0.61 -4.73 -7.96
C ILE A 135 0.47 -5.11 -8.96
N CYS A 136 0.48 -4.48 -10.13
CA CYS A 136 1.42 -4.78 -11.21
C CYS A 136 2.59 -3.81 -11.31
N ASP A 137 2.41 -2.57 -10.85
CA ASP A 137 3.45 -1.53 -10.80
C ASP A 137 3.10 -0.52 -9.71
N TYR A 138 4.10 0.16 -9.14
CA TYR A 138 3.84 1.23 -8.18
C TYR A 138 4.99 2.24 -8.13
N GLU A 139 4.64 3.47 -7.72
CA GLU A 139 5.59 4.53 -7.36
C GLU A 139 5.32 5.02 -5.95
N THR A 140 6.37 5.45 -5.27
CA THR A 140 6.24 6.00 -3.92
C THR A 140 7.35 7.00 -3.61
N ASN A 141 7.02 8.02 -2.82
CA ASN A 141 7.99 8.95 -2.24
C ASN A 141 8.37 8.56 -0.80
N THR A 142 8.19 7.30 -0.42
CA THR A 142 8.51 6.78 0.91
C THR A 142 9.50 5.63 0.86
N ASN A 143 10.13 5.33 1.98
CA ASN A 143 10.87 4.08 2.12
C ASN A 143 9.89 2.90 2.16
N SER A 144 10.23 1.82 1.47
CA SER A 144 9.49 0.56 1.47
C SER A 144 10.41 -0.61 1.77
N TYR A 145 9.84 -1.75 2.02
CA TYR A 145 10.58 -2.99 2.16
C TYR A 145 10.09 -4.03 1.16
N ASP A 146 11.00 -4.48 0.33
CA ASP A 146 10.79 -5.60 -0.59
C ASP A 146 11.50 -6.85 -0.06
N PRO A 147 10.83 -8.01 0.07
CA PRO A 147 11.45 -9.23 0.59
C PRO A 147 12.67 -9.70 -0.22
N LYS A 148 12.68 -9.49 -1.53
CA LYS A 148 13.77 -9.87 -2.44
C LYS A 148 14.92 -8.86 -2.41
N ASN A 149 14.58 -7.57 -2.44
CA ASN A 149 15.54 -6.48 -2.61
C ASN A 149 15.95 -5.81 -1.30
N GLY A 150 15.22 -6.05 -0.21
CA GLY A 150 15.44 -5.43 1.09
C GLY A 150 14.79 -4.04 1.20
N PHE A 151 15.37 -3.16 1.98
CA PHE A 151 14.88 -1.79 2.12
C PHE A 151 15.13 -1.00 0.83
N CYS A 152 14.02 -0.56 0.22
CA CYS A 152 14.00 0.28 -0.96
C CYS A 152 13.77 1.74 -0.57
N GLY A 153 14.38 2.67 -1.31
CA GLY A 153 14.11 4.12 -1.20
C GLY A 153 12.89 4.53 -1.99
N TYR A 154 12.74 5.84 -2.15
CA TYR A 154 11.71 6.39 -3.05
C TYR A 154 11.99 5.94 -4.48
N THR A 155 10.92 5.65 -5.20
CA THR A 155 10.98 5.36 -6.63
C THR A 155 10.79 6.62 -7.46
N CYS A 156 10.11 7.64 -6.92
CA CYS A 156 9.80 8.89 -7.59
C CYS A 156 10.30 10.13 -6.83
N ASP A 157 10.68 11.17 -7.61
CA ASP A 157 11.04 12.49 -7.13
C ASP A 157 11.19 13.44 -8.34
N PRO A 158 10.43 14.53 -8.45
CA PRO A 158 9.40 14.93 -7.51
C PRO A 158 8.15 14.04 -7.54
N ALA A 159 7.34 14.14 -6.48
CA ALA A 159 6.02 13.57 -6.41
C ALA A 159 5.08 14.60 -5.80
N VAL A 160 4.23 15.18 -6.63
CA VAL A 160 3.17 16.09 -6.19
C VAL A 160 1.87 15.31 -6.19
N TYR A 161 1.21 15.32 -5.06
CA TYR A 161 -0.17 14.87 -4.91
C TYR A 161 -0.85 15.77 -3.89
N THR A 162 -1.72 16.64 -4.35
CA THR A 162 -2.33 17.66 -3.51
C THR A 162 -3.64 18.17 -4.09
N THR A 163 -4.45 18.82 -3.24
CA THR A 163 -5.63 19.57 -3.64
C THR A 163 -5.31 21.05 -3.67
N THR A 164 -5.77 21.73 -4.73
CA THR A 164 -5.61 23.18 -4.88
C THR A 164 -6.76 23.95 -4.21
N TYR A 165 -6.54 25.23 -3.99
CA TYR A 165 -7.58 26.14 -3.50
C TYR A 165 -8.80 26.22 -4.45
N PHE A 166 -8.61 25.96 -5.73
CA PHE A 166 -9.67 25.99 -6.73
C PHE A 166 -10.51 24.70 -6.80
N GLY A 167 -10.24 23.71 -5.92
CA GLY A 167 -10.97 22.44 -5.93
C GLY A 167 -10.47 21.48 -7.01
N GLU A 168 -9.19 21.50 -7.30
CA GLU A 168 -8.56 20.58 -8.25
C GLU A 168 -7.59 19.65 -7.51
N ILE A 169 -7.55 18.37 -7.88
CA ILE A 169 -6.51 17.45 -7.44
C ILE A 169 -5.41 17.46 -8.50
N LEU A 170 -4.17 17.73 -8.07
CA LEU A 170 -2.99 17.69 -8.92
C LEU A 170 -2.13 16.47 -8.57
N VAL A 171 -1.77 15.73 -9.61
CA VAL A 171 -0.85 14.59 -9.57
C VAL A 171 0.28 14.85 -10.56
N ASP A 172 1.52 14.95 -10.10
CA ASP A 172 2.72 14.98 -10.94
C ASP A 172 3.78 14.08 -10.30
N ILE A 173 3.89 12.88 -10.85
CA ILE A 173 4.75 11.81 -10.33
C ILE A 173 5.72 11.40 -11.42
N LYS A 174 7.02 11.47 -11.11
CA LYS A 174 8.10 11.09 -12.03
C LYS A 174 9.00 10.06 -11.39
N ASN A 175 9.19 8.95 -12.08
CA ASN A 175 10.16 7.95 -11.63
C ASN A 175 11.59 8.47 -11.84
N ARG A 176 12.46 8.20 -10.86
CA ARG A 176 13.85 8.71 -10.83
C ARG A 176 14.77 8.00 -11.82
N THR A 177 14.47 6.79 -12.23
CA THR A 177 15.42 5.89 -12.89
C THR A 177 15.04 5.50 -14.32
N ASN A 178 13.75 5.43 -14.64
CA ASN A 178 13.25 4.88 -15.90
C ASN A 178 12.47 5.87 -16.77
N ASN A 179 12.45 7.15 -16.40
CA ASN A 179 11.73 8.23 -17.08
C ASN A 179 10.21 8.00 -17.21
N LYS A 180 9.63 7.10 -16.43
CA LYS A 180 8.18 6.95 -16.34
C LYS A 180 7.58 8.13 -15.61
N GLU A 181 6.41 8.57 -16.05
CA GLU A 181 5.67 9.65 -15.41
C GLU A 181 4.17 9.40 -15.42
N PHE A 182 3.50 9.96 -14.43
CA PHE A 182 2.03 10.00 -14.32
C PHE A 182 1.61 11.40 -13.92
N ILE A 183 1.03 12.14 -14.88
CA ILE A 183 0.63 13.54 -14.70
C ILE A 183 -0.85 13.66 -15.00
N VAL A 184 -1.63 13.95 -13.97
CA VAL A 184 -3.10 13.99 -14.02
C VAL A 184 -3.60 15.18 -13.20
N SER A 185 -4.66 15.82 -13.66
CA SER A 185 -5.47 16.70 -12.83
C SER A 185 -6.95 16.27 -12.87
N VAL A 186 -7.63 16.47 -11.75
CA VAL A 186 -9.04 16.15 -11.58
C VAL A 186 -9.74 17.36 -10.96
N ASP A 187 -10.66 17.95 -11.70
CA ASP A 187 -11.48 19.05 -11.24
C ASP A 187 -12.68 18.52 -10.45
N LEU A 188 -12.85 19.04 -9.23
CA LEU A 188 -13.91 18.64 -8.29
C LEU A 188 -15.15 19.53 -8.38
N GLU A 189 -15.28 20.39 -9.41
CA GLU A 189 -16.44 21.28 -9.56
C GLU A 189 -17.75 20.50 -9.74
N LYS A 190 -17.68 19.37 -10.45
CA LYS A 190 -18.84 18.51 -10.70
C LYS A 190 -18.56 17.08 -10.28
N PHE A 191 -19.49 16.54 -9.53
CA PHE A 191 -19.42 15.14 -9.09
C PHE A 191 -20.81 14.61 -8.71
N ASP A 192 -20.95 13.29 -8.76
CA ASP A 192 -22.13 12.57 -8.29
C ASP A 192 -21.71 11.51 -7.29
N SER A 193 -22.48 11.30 -6.21
CA SER A 193 -22.31 10.13 -5.36
C SER A 193 -22.95 8.92 -6.05
N ARG A 194 -22.21 7.82 -6.14
CA ARG A 194 -22.67 6.58 -6.77
C ARG A 194 -22.34 5.36 -5.91
N GLU A 195 -23.25 4.38 -5.93
CA GLU A 195 -23.00 3.08 -5.32
C GLU A 195 -21.89 2.34 -6.06
N LEU A 196 -20.96 1.78 -5.30
CA LEU A 196 -19.85 0.98 -5.80
C LEU A 196 -20.25 -0.48 -6.01
N ASP A 197 -19.55 -1.19 -6.90
CA ASP A 197 -19.75 -2.64 -7.09
C ASP A 197 -19.13 -3.41 -5.91
N GLU A 198 -19.94 -4.07 -5.12
CA GLU A 198 -19.51 -4.78 -3.91
C GLU A 198 -18.50 -5.89 -4.20
N SER A 199 -18.64 -6.57 -5.36
CA SER A 199 -17.73 -7.64 -5.72
C SER A 199 -16.29 -7.14 -5.95
N LEU A 200 -16.13 -5.92 -6.44
CA LEU A 200 -14.82 -5.30 -6.62
C LEU A 200 -14.31 -4.65 -5.33
N TRP A 201 -15.12 -3.80 -4.70
CA TRP A 201 -14.67 -2.94 -3.61
C TRP A 201 -14.69 -3.61 -2.24
N ILE A 202 -15.56 -4.60 -2.02
CA ILE A 202 -15.61 -5.34 -0.77
C ILE A 202 -14.88 -6.68 -0.94
N GLU A 203 -15.36 -7.55 -1.82
CA GLU A 203 -14.76 -8.88 -1.98
C GLU A 203 -13.34 -8.82 -2.57
N GLY A 204 -13.09 -7.93 -3.54
CA GLY A 204 -11.77 -7.73 -4.15
C GLY A 204 -10.69 -7.31 -3.14
N ASN A 205 -11.06 -6.61 -2.07
CA ASN A 205 -10.14 -6.24 -1.00
C ASN A 205 -9.86 -7.35 0.03
N PHE A 206 -10.55 -8.48 -0.06
CA PHE A 206 -10.21 -9.64 0.77
C PHE A 206 -8.90 -10.30 0.34
N ILE A 207 -8.52 -10.13 -0.93
CA ILE A 207 -7.29 -10.68 -1.48
C ILE A 207 -6.64 -9.64 -2.37
N VAL A 208 -5.50 -9.10 -1.95
CA VAL A 208 -4.63 -8.24 -2.74
C VAL A 208 -3.32 -8.98 -2.96
N ASP A 209 -2.85 -9.05 -4.20
CA ASP A 209 -1.65 -9.79 -4.56
C ASP A 209 -0.75 -8.96 -5.49
N TYR A 210 0.39 -9.49 -5.86
CA TYR A 210 1.39 -8.82 -6.68
C TYR A 210 1.55 -9.53 -8.02
N GLY A 211 1.63 -8.74 -9.09
CA GLY A 211 1.81 -9.20 -10.46
C GLY A 211 2.94 -8.49 -11.18
N GLY A 212 3.09 -8.71 -12.48
CA GLY A 212 4.14 -8.12 -13.29
C GLY A 212 5.53 -8.39 -12.75
N GLU A 213 6.36 -7.36 -12.70
CA GLU A 213 7.73 -7.45 -12.15
C GLU A 213 7.75 -7.54 -10.62
N LEU A 214 6.62 -7.25 -9.95
CA LEU A 214 6.51 -7.29 -8.49
C LEU A 214 6.29 -8.70 -7.96
N LYS A 215 5.81 -9.63 -8.80
CA LYS A 215 5.67 -11.02 -8.39
C LYS A 215 7.04 -11.66 -8.20
N ASN A 216 7.25 -12.24 -7.04
CA ASN A 216 8.49 -12.96 -6.70
C ASN A 216 8.18 -14.03 -5.64
N ASP A 217 9.13 -14.94 -5.41
CA ASP A 217 8.96 -16.07 -4.49
C ASP A 217 8.67 -15.67 -3.03
N PHE A 218 8.87 -14.40 -2.68
CA PHE A 218 8.64 -13.86 -1.35
C PHE A 218 7.42 -12.95 -1.27
N SER A 219 6.76 -12.64 -2.40
CA SER A 219 5.51 -11.88 -2.43
C SER A 219 4.41 -12.76 -1.88
N GLU A 220 3.76 -12.30 -0.83
CA GLU A 220 2.62 -12.96 -0.24
C GLU A 220 1.38 -12.09 -0.43
N PRO A 221 0.27 -12.64 -0.91
CA PRO A 221 -1.00 -11.93 -0.92
C PRO A 221 -1.40 -11.57 0.51
N PHE A 222 -2.16 -10.50 0.65
CA PHE A 222 -2.64 -10.03 1.93
C PHE A 222 -4.13 -9.72 1.88
N SER A 223 -4.77 -9.74 3.06
CA SER A 223 -6.17 -9.39 3.25
C SER A 223 -6.27 -8.12 4.08
N LEU A 224 -7.28 -7.32 3.77
CA LEU A 224 -7.62 -6.11 4.51
C LEU A 224 -8.82 -6.38 5.43
N LEU A 225 -8.75 -5.85 6.65
CA LEU A 225 -9.87 -5.74 7.57
C LEU A 225 -10.36 -4.28 7.56
N PHE A 226 -11.63 -4.07 7.30
CA PHE A 226 -12.23 -2.74 7.16
C PHE A 226 -13.74 -2.81 7.40
N ASP A 227 -14.38 -1.65 7.57
CA ASP A 227 -15.83 -1.57 7.58
C ASP A 227 -16.35 -1.54 6.13
N PRO A 228 -17.14 -2.53 5.69
CA PRO A 228 -17.68 -2.55 4.33
C PRO A 228 -18.48 -1.30 3.96
N ASP A 229 -19.14 -0.66 4.94
CA ASP A 229 -19.89 0.58 4.69
C ASP A 229 -19.01 1.73 4.18
N MET A 230 -17.70 1.68 4.46
CA MET A 230 -16.72 2.67 4.01
C MET A 230 -16.51 2.68 2.49
N VAL A 231 -16.83 1.57 1.81
CA VAL A 231 -16.62 1.40 0.35
C VAL A 231 -17.91 1.06 -0.39
N LYS A 232 -19.07 1.49 0.14
CA LYS A 232 -20.35 1.33 -0.53
C LYS A 232 -20.66 2.40 -1.55
N GLU A 233 -20.24 3.62 -1.27
CA GLU A 233 -20.45 4.79 -2.12
C GLU A 233 -19.17 5.59 -2.26
N ALA A 234 -18.98 6.20 -3.43
CA ALA A 234 -17.89 7.12 -3.69
C ALA A 234 -18.34 8.23 -4.63
N VAL A 235 -17.50 9.24 -4.73
CA VAL A 235 -17.68 10.35 -5.67
C VAL A 235 -17.23 9.90 -7.06
N SER A 236 -18.14 9.96 -8.04
CA SER A 236 -17.87 9.78 -9.46
C SER A 236 -17.61 11.14 -10.09
N ILE A 237 -16.50 11.27 -10.82
CA ILE A 237 -16.14 12.50 -11.55
C ILE A 237 -16.41 12.27 -13.03
N PRO A 238 -17.14 13.17 -13.72
CA PRO A 238 -17.30 13.12 -15.16
C PRO A 238 -15.94 13.22 -15.86
N LEU A 239 -15.73 12.42 -16.91
CA LEU A 239 -14.42 12.31 -17.55
C LEU A 239 -13.92 13.59 -18.21
N GLU A 240 -14.80 14.51 -18.58
CA GLU A 240 -14.44 15.86 -19.06
C GLU A 240 -13.74 16.72 -18.00
N HIS A 241 -13.86 16.37 -16.71
CA HIS A 241 -13.16 16.96 -15.57
C HIS A 241 -11.87 16.25 -15.19
N VAL A 242 -11.45 15.23 -15.96
CA VAL A 242 -10.21 14.46 -15.78
C VAL A 242 -9.25 14.75 -16.94
N SER A 243 -8.11 15.33 -16.64
CA SER A 243 -7.07 15.60 -17.64
C SER A 243 -5.84 14.74 -17.37
N ILE A 244 -5.52 13.82 -18.27
CA ILE A 244 -4.29 13.01 -18.22
C ILE A 244 -3.30 13.59 -19.23
N LYS A 245 -2.31 14.32 -18.74
CA LYS A 245 -1.25 14.90 -19.58
C LYS A 245 -0.24 13.85 -20.01
N SER A 246 0.08 12.91 -19.09
CA SER A 246 1.02 11.83 -19.35
C SER A 246 0.72 10.63 -18.46
N ASN A 247 0.80 9.44 -19.03
CA ASN A 247 0.80 8.17 -18.31
C ASN A 247 1.69 7.19 -19.06
N SER A 248 2.86 6.89 -18.53
CA SER A 248 3.85 5.98 -19.13
C SER A 248 3.71 4.53 -18.64
N TYR A 249 2.65 4.22 -17.89
CA TYR A 249 2.45 2.90 -17.29
C TYR A 249 1.44 2.08 -18.08
N LEU A 250 1.65 0.77 -18.12
CA LEU A 250 0.75 -0.21 -18.73
C LEU A 250 0.34 0.07 -20.19
N GLY A 251 1.10 0.90 -20.94
CA GLY A 251 0.74 1.32 -22.30
C GLY A 251 0.63 0.21 -23.33
N ASN A 252 1.22 -0.97 -23.06
CA ASN A 252 1.04 -2.18 -23.86
C ASN A 252 -0.28 -2.92 -23.60
N ILE A 253 -1.00 -2.55 -22.54
CA ILE A 253 -2.23 -3.22 -22.08
C ILE A 253 -3.45 -2.32 -22.25
N ILE A 254 -3.32 -1.01 -21.97
CA ILE A 254 -4.42 -0.04 -21.94
C ILE A 254 -4.18 1.10 -22.96
N ASP A 255 -5.16 1.99 -23.11
CA ASP A 255 -4.95 3.33 -23.64
C ASP A 255 -4.64 4.25 -22.45
N PRO A 256 -3.39 4.68 -22.27
CA PRO A 256 -2.96 5.28 -21.01
C PRO A 256 -3.57 6.65 -20.70
N VAL A 257 -4.15 7.31 -21.71
CA VAL A 257 -4.75 8.66 -21.56
C VAL A 257 -6.28 8.67 -21.69
N LYS A 258 -6.91 7.49 -21.80
CA LYS A 258 -8.36 7.36 -21.91
C LYS A 258 -8.94 6.52 -20.78
N PRO A 259 -9.13 7.10 -19.60
CA PRO A 259 -9.87 6.44 -18.54
C PRO A 259 -11.33 6.24 -18.95
N VAL A 260 -11.99 5.26 -18.34
CA VAL A 260 -13.43 5.00 -18.55
C VAL A 260 -14.26 5.38 -17.34
N ASN A 261 -13.66 5.47 -16.15
CA ASN A 261 -14.28 5.99 -14.94
C ASN A 261 -13.24 6.66 -14.06
N ALA A 262 -13.70 7.62 -13.25
CA ALA A 262 -12.93 8.27 -12.19
C ALA A 262 -13.72 8.25 -10.89
N VAL A 263 -13.08 7.77 -9.83
CA VAL A 263 -13.65 7.64 -8.48
C VAL A 263 -12.75 8.33 -7.49
N ILE A 264 -13.37 9.06 -6.55
CA ILE A 264 -12.68 9.74 -5.45
C ILE A 264 -13.36 9.40 -4.13
N PHE A 265 -12.55 9.13 -3.11
CA PHE A 265 -13.00 9.05 -1.73
C PHE A 265 -12.62 10.35 -1.00
N PRO A 266 -13.58 11.22 -0.66
CA PRO A 266 -13.29 12.53 -0.06
C PRO A 266 -13.06 12.47 1.45
N TYR A 267 -12.90 11.27 2.02
CA TYR A 267 -12.69 11.00 3.44
C TYR A 267 -11.56 10.01 3.66
N SER A 268 -11.04 9.96 4.88
CA SER A 268 -10.02 8.97 5.25
C SER A 268 -10.60 7.56 5.29
N GLN A 269 -9.87 6.62 4.71
CA GLN A 269 -10.21 5.21 4.72
C GLN A 269 -9.29 4.47 5.70
N HIS A 270 -9.88 3.63 6.53
CA HIS A 270 -9.16 2.92 7.60
C HIS A 270 -9.18 1.42 7.33
N PHE A 271 -8.00 0.86 7.19
CA PHE A 271 -7.77 -0.56 6.97
C PHE A 271 -6.85 -1.13 8.03
N ILE A 272 -6.97 -2.43 8.29
CA ILE A 272 -6.04 -3.20 9.08
C ILE A 272 -5.49 -4.31 8.22
N ILE A 273 -4.17 -4.39 8.11
CA ILE A 273 -3.48 -5.53 7.55
C ILE A 273 -3.06 -6.43 8.72
N LYS A 274 -3.48 -7.68 8.70
CA LYS A 274 -3.01 -8.68 9.64
C LYS A 274 -1.72 -9.29 9.10
N GLN A 275 -0.64 -9.19 9.85
CA GLN A 275 0.70 -9.59 9.43
C GLN A 275 1.08 -11.03 9.80
N ASP A 276 0.16 -11.84 10.29
CA ASP A 276 0.42 -13.24 10.47
C ASP A 276 0.15 -14.02 9.17
N LEU A 277 0.96 -14.99 8.93
CA LEU A 277 1.22 -15.72 7.69
C LEU A 277 0.06 -16.56 7.11
N GLN A 278 -1.20 -16.21 7.38
CA GLN A 278 -2.32 -16.85 6.70
C GLN A 278 -2.51 -16.21 5.34
N LYS A 279 -2.27 -16.98 4.30
CA LYS A 279 -2.31 -16.57 2.90
C LYS A 279 -3.62 -15.87 2.50
N TYR A 280 -4.75 -16.21 3.13
CA TYR A 280 -6.05 -15.57 2.92
C TYR A 280 -6.77 -15.46 4.25
N ALA A 281 -6.49 -14.41 4.99
CA ALA A 281 -7.09 -14.19 6.31
C ALA A 281 -8.60 -13.92 6.26
N VAL A 282 -9.08 -13.32 5.16
CA VAL A 282 -10.49 -13.02 4.90
C VAL A 282 -10.89 -13.63 3.57
N LYS A 283 -11.90 -14.50 3.57
CA LYS A 283 -12.37 -15.20 2.36
C LYS A 283 -13.82 -14.80 2.00
N ASN A 284 -14.54 -14.21 2.93
CA ASN A 284 -15.94 -13.82 2.76
C ASN A 284 -16.33 -12.79 3.83
N GLN A 285 -17.51 -12.20 3.69
CA GLN A 285 -18.04 -11.21 4.63
C GLN A 285 -18.10 -11.71 6.08
N LYS A 286 -18.45 -12.98 6.29
CA LYS A 286 -18.52 -13.56 7.63
C LYS A 286 -17.15 -13.62 8.32
N ASP A 287 -16.11 -13.95 7.57
CA ASP A 287 -14.73 -13.94 8.08
C ASP A 287 -14.30 -12.51 8.44
N LEU A 288 -14.65 -11.53 7.59
CA LEU A 288 -14.40 -10.11 7.86
C LEU A 288 -15.05 -9.68 9.17
N ASP A 289 -16.34 -9.95 9.35
CA ASP A 289 -17.09 -9.61 10.56
C ASP A 289 -16.50 -10.24 11.83
N LEU A 290 -16.12 -11.51 11.75
CA LEU A 290 -15.50 -12.23 12.86
C LEU A 290 -14.15 -11.63 13.23
N GLN A 291 -13.33 -11.31 12.26
CA GLN A 291 -12.01 -10.73 12.50
C GLN A 291 -12.10 -9.28 13.00
N LEU A 292 -13.02 -8.48 12.48
CA LEU A 292 -13.31 -7.14 12.99
C LEU A 292 -13.76 -7.17 14.45
N LYS A 293 -14.70 -8.06 14.81
CA LYS A 293 -15.14 -8.25 16.20
C LYS A 293 -13.98 -8.66 17.11
N SER A 294 -13.16 -9.61 16.66
CA SER A 294 -11.97 -10.03 17.39
C SER A 294 -10.98 -8.87 17.58
N PHE A 295 -10.75 -8.05 16.55
CA PHE A 295 -9.91 -6.87 16.63
C PHE A 295 -10.47 -5.83 17.60
N LEU A 296 -11.78 -5.55 17.55
CA LEU A 296 -12.45 -4.58 18.43
C LEU A 296 -12.42 -5.01 19.90
N SER A 297 -12.52 -6.31 20.19
CA SER A 297 -12.50 -6.84 21.56
C SER A 297 -11.11 -6.82 22.20
N ARG A 298 -10.03 -6.74 21.42
CA ARG A 298 -8.68 -6.73 21.98
C ARG A 298 -8.39 -5.45 22.76
N THR A 299 -7.84 -5.60 23.95
CA THR A 299 -7.30 -4.51 24.77
C THR A 299 -5.78 -4.56 24.75
N GLY A 300 -5.13 -3.40 24.62
CA GLY A 300 -3.68 -3.29 24.75
C GLY A 300 -2.89 -3.81 23.55
N PHE A 301 -2.95 -3.10 22.42
CA PHE A 301 -2.00 -3.35 21.33
C PHE A 301 -0.59 -2.97 21.78
N LYS A 302 0.34 -3.92 21.71
CA LYS A 302 1.77 -3.57 21.70
C LYS A 302 2.09 -2.97 20.33
N THR A 303 2.06 -1.67 20.25
CA THR A 303 2.63 -0.95 19.11
C THR A 303 4.14 -0.90 19.31
N MET A 304 4.90 -1.03 18.21
CA MET A 304 6.32 -0.76 18.23
C MET A 304 6.51 0.71 18.59
N SER A 305 7.26 0.99 19.66
CA SER A 305 7.62 2.36 20.01
C SER A 305 8.95 2.71 19.35
N GLY A 306 9.19 4.01 19.06
CA GLY A 306 10.49 4.48 18.62
C GLY A 306 11.62 4.06 19.57
N ASP A 307 11.33 3.87 20.87
CA ASP A 307 12.28 3.40 21.85
C ASP A 307 12.62 1.90 21.71
N ASP A 308 11.69 1.08 21.24
CA ASP A 308 11.96 -0.35 20.96
C ASP A 308 12.96 -0.53 19.81
N ILE A 309 13.01 0.44 18.89
CA ILE A 309 13.96 0.48 17.78
C ILE A 309 15.27 1.14 18.23
N LYS A 310 15.19 2.26 18.94
CA LYS A 310 16.37 3.02 19.39
C LYS A 310 17.25 2.22 20.36
N LYS A 311 16.67 1.50 21.32
CA LYS A 311 17.42 0.71 22.30
C LYS A 311 18.38 -0.33 21.70
N PRO A 312 17.97 -1.18 20.76
CA PRO A 312 18.89 -2.09 20.06
C PRO A 312 19.99 -1.36 19.30
N ILE A 313 19.67 -0.23 18.66
CA ILE A 313 20.65 0.56 17.90
C ILE A 313 21.69 1.16 18.84
N TYR A 314 21.27 1.79 19.94
CA TYR A 314 22.21 2.32 20.92
C TYR A 314 23.11 1.25 21.53
N ARG A 315 22.57 0.05 21.81
CA ARG A 315 23.40 -1.08 22.26
C ARG A 315 24.42 -1.51 21.20
N MET A 316 24.01 -1.56 19.94
CA MET A 316 24.91 -1.94 18.85
C MET A 316 26.01 -0.91 18.64
N VAL A 317 25.68 0.38 18.69
CA VAL A 317 26.63 1.49 18.61
C VAL A 317 27.59 1.44 19.79
N LEU A 318 27.09 1.24 21.00
CA LEU A 318 27.93 1.12 22.21
C LEU A 318 28.92 -0.07 22.10
N ILE A 319 28.42 -1.23 21.68
CA ILE A 319 29.29 -2.41 21.45
C ILE A 319 30.35 -2.11 20.40
N SER A 320 29.99 -1.45 19.30
CA SER A 320 30.94 -1.08 18.24
C SER A 320 32.03 -0.13 18.76
N TYR A 321 31.66 0.84 19.60
CA TYR A 321 32.65 1.71 20.27
C TYR A 321 33.57 0.94 21.21
N LEU A 322 33.04 0.03 22.02
CA LEU A 322 33.85 -0.78 22.93
C LEU A 322 34.84 -1.68 22.17
N VAL A 323 34.40 -2.28 21.08
CA VAL A 323 35.27 -3.07 20.19
C VAL A 323 36.37 -2.19 19.58
N LEU A 324 36.02 -1.00 19.08
CA LEU A 324 36.98 -0.06 18.50
C LEU A 324 38.01 0.38 19.52
N ILE A 325 37.58 0.74 20.73
CA ILE A 325 38.49 1.11 21.82
C ILE A 325 39.41 -0.06 22.19
N SER A 326 38.89 -1.29 22.24
CA SER A 326 39.69 -2.48 22.52
C SER A 326 40.77 -2.72 21.47
N ILE A 327 40.43 -2.52 20.18
CA ILE A 327 41.38 -2.63 19.07
C ILE A 327 42.49 -1.55 19.19
N ILE A 328 42.09 -0.30 19.48
CA ILE A 328 43.05 0.81 19.64
C ILE A 328 44.00 0.53 20.83
N VAL A 329 43.49 0.10 21.97
CA VAL A 329 44.32 -0.26 23.14
C VAL A 329 45.26 -1.41 22.80
N PHE A 330 44.76 -2.45 22.09
CA PHE A 330 45.61 -3.58 21.70
C PHE A 330 46.73 -3.13 20.74
N LEU A 331 46.45 -2.26 19.76
CA LEU A 331 47.44 -1.73 18.85
C LEU A 331 48.47 -0.85 19.57
N LEU A 332 48.06 -0.04 20.53
CA LEU A 332 48.94 0.75 21.37
C LEU A 332 49.88 -0.14 22.20
N VAL A 333 49.34 -1.21 22.81
CA VAL A 333 50.20 -2.17 23.55
C VAL A 333 51.23 -2.83 22.65
N LEU A 334 50.87 -3.20 21.41
CA LEU A 334 51.82 -3.77 20.42
C LEU A 334 52.87 -2.77 19.99
N LEU A 335 52.61 -1.46 20.05
CA LEU A 335 53.55 -0.42 19.61
C LEU A 335 54.55 -0.09 20.68
N PHE A 336 54.28 -0.41 21.98
CA PHE A 336 55.13 -0.16 23.12
C PHE A 336 55.79 -1.44 23.71
N LEU A 337 55.50 -2.62 23.14
CA LEU A 337 56.22 -3.88 23.32
C LEU A 337 57.27 -4.07 22.23
#